data_11265e9365ee67502b18e24acfb64535
#
_entry.id   11265e9365ee67502b18e24acfb64535
#
_cell.length_a   1.000
_cell.length_b   1.000
_cell.length_c   1.000
_cell.angle_alpha   90.00
_cell.angle_beta   90.00
_cell.angle_gamma   90.00
#
_symmetry.space_group_name_H-M   'P 1'
#
loop_
_entity.id
_entity.type
_entity.pdbx_description
1 polymer ?
#
loop_
_entity_poly.entity_id
_entity_poly.type
_entity_poly.pdbx_seq_one_letter_code
_entity_poly.pdbx_strand_id
1 'polypeptide(L)'
;LQKNRFHVILFNNMNANRRTHTAENLQQRGPCTLKIQESAENYLEAILVLMQKNGQVRSIDVAHYTGFSKPSISRAVGLLRDNGYVSIDQNGLLGLTEAGLKIAETIYERHTVLTAFLTALGVDHEIAAEDACRIEHVLSPETFEKLKAHAKEYIENKQ
;
A
#
# COMPACT_ATOMS: atom_id res chain seq x y z
N LEU A 1 20.31 -9.21 4.84
CA LEU A 1 20.07 -8.27 5.95
C LEU A 1 19.68 -6.84 5.48
N GLN A 2 19.83 -6.51 4.18
CA GLN A 2 19.59 -5.17 3.63
C GLN A 2 18.14 -4.94 3.12
N LYS A 3 17.40 -6.01 2.84
CA LYS A 3 16.03 -5.93 2.24
C LYS A 3 14.94 -5.39 3.17
N ASN A 4 15.13 -5.38 4.48
CA ASN A 4 14.09 -4.91 5.44
C ASN A 4 14.14 -3.40 5.73
N ARG A 5 15.19 -2.70 5.32
CA ARG A 5 15.33 -1.25 5.56
C ARG A 5 14.47 -0.39 4.62
N PHE A 6 14.18 -0.90 3.43
CA PHE A 6 13.47 -0.18 2.38
C PHE A 6 12.02 0.14 2.73
N HIS A 7 11.31 -0.83 3.30
CA HIS A 7 9.89 -0.65 3.62
C HIS A 7 9.63 0.21 4.87
N VAL A 8 10.55 0.25 5.81
CA VAL A 8 10.44 1.09 7.02
C VAL A 8 10.58 2.57 6.70
N ILE A 9 11.37 2.92 5.69
CA ILE A 9 11.56 4.31 5.26
C ILE A 9 10.30 4.83 4.54
N LEU A 10 9.64 4.00 3.75
CA LEU A 10 8.41 4.33 3.01
C LEU A 10 7.28 4.82 3.93
N PHE A 11 7.10 4.19 5.09
CA PHE A 11 6.03 4.54 6.02
C PHE A 11 6.35 5.68 6.99
N ASN A 12 7.61 5.93 7.30
CA ASN A 12 7.98 7.01 8.23
C ASN A 12 7.78 8.42 7.66
N ASN A 13 7.89 8.59 6.34
CA ASN A 13 7.67 9.89 5.69
C ASN A 13 6.20 10.30 5.58
N MET A 14 5.25 9.36 5.65
CA MET A 14 3.82 9.65 5.60
C MET A 14 3.28 10.38 6.85
N ASN A 15 4.01 10.33 7.97
CA ASN A 15 3.59 10.97 9.21
C ASN A 15 3.94 12.46 9.31
N ALA A 16 4.81 12.98 8.45
CA ALA A 16 5.24 14.39 8.50
C ALA A 16 4.18 15.37 7.96
N ASN A 17 3.19 14.91 7.16
CA ASN A 17 2.24 15.77 6.46
C ASN A 17 0.85 15.88 7.11
N ARG A 18 0.67 15.40 8.36
CA ARG A 18 -0.63 15.40 9.07
C ARG A 18 -0.94 16.66 9.89
N ARG A 19 -0.24 17.75 9.71
CA ARG A 19 -0.60 19.00 10.38
C ARG A 19 -1.07 20.02 9.35
N THR A 20 -2.36 20.22 9.29
CA THR A 20 -3.19 21.29 8.73
C THR A 20 -4.23 20.82 7.71
N HIS A 21 -5.34 20.27 8.18
CA HIS A 21 -6.61 20.42 7.50
C HIS A 21 -7.70 20.67 8.56
N THR A 22 -8.12 21.91 8.62
CA THR A 22 -9.20 22.43 9.45
C THR A 22 -10.57 21.88 9.01
N ALA A 23 -11.49 21.86 9.96
CA ALA A 23 -12.80 21.20 9.96
C ALA A 23 -13.88 21.74 8.99
N GLU A 24 -13.55 22.33 7.86
CA GLU A 24 -14.53 23.05 7.03
C GLU A 24 -14.97 22.36 5.72
N ASN A 25 -14.64 21.10 5.46
CA ASN A 25 -15.00 20.41 4.21
C ASN A 25 -15.89 19.17 4.38
N LEU A 26 -16.87 19.21 5.30
CA LEU A 26 -17.77 18.08 5.55
C LEU A 26 -19.09 18.09 4.76
N GLN A 27 -19.29 18.97 3.78
CA GLN A 27 -20.63 19.16 3.20
C GLN A 27 -20.79 18.91 1.69
N GLN A 28 -19.86 18.19 1.04
CA GLN A 28 -20.06 17.78 -0.36
C GLN A 28 -19.70 16.29 -0.57
N ARG A 29 -20.42 15.40 0.06
CA ARG A 29 -20.30 13.95 -0.22
C ARG A 29 -21.60 13.47 -0.86
N GLY A 30 -21.56 13.27 -2.19
CA GLY A 30 -22.51 12.46 -2.94
C GLY A 30 -22.48 10.99 -2.50
N PRO A 31 -23.39 10.08 -3.01
CA PRO A 31 -23.53 8.72 -2.51
C PRO A 31 -22.21 7.99 -2.51
N CYS A 32 -21.86 7.53 -1.33
CA CYS A 32 -20.56 6.98 -0.92
C CYS A 32 -20.25 5.66 -1.64
N THR A 33 -19.50 5.71 -2.71
CA THR A 33 -18.48 4.66 -2.94
C THR A 33 -17.34 5.00 -2.00
N LEU A 34 -17.20 4.25 -0.91
CA LEU A 34 -16.12 4.40 0.06
C LEU A 34 -14.79 4.31 -0.69
N LYS A 35 -14.18 5.44 -1.01
CA LYS A 35 -12.77 5.47 -1.35
C LYS A 35 -12.05 4.99 -0.11
N ILE A 36 -11.48 3.79 -0.18
CA ILE A 36 -10.56 3.32 0.85
C ILE A 36 -9.48 4.37 0.98
N GLN A 37 -9.20 4.79 2.21
CA GLN A 37 -8.15 5.78 2.44
C GLN A 37 -6.80 5.14 2.12
N GLU A 38 -5.87 5.92 1.58
CA GLU A 38 -4.49 5.52 1.27
C GLU A 38 -3.85 4.64 2.35
N SER A 39 -4.04 5.00 3.63
CA SER A 39 -3.53 4.20 4.75
C SER A 39 -4.12 2.79 4.83
N ALA A 40 -5.36 2.58 4.41
CA ALA A 40 -5.99 1.26 4.39
C ALA A 40 -5.43 0.41 3.24
N GLU A 41 -5.21 1.01 2.07
CA GLU A 41 -4.56 0.37 0.92
C GLU A 41 -3.15 -0.11 1.29
N ASN A 42 -2.35 0.73 1.93
CA ASN A 42 -1.02 0.39 2.42
C ASN A 42 -1.02 -0.77 3.43
N TYR A 43 -2.00 -0.85 4.33
CA TYR A 43 -2.09 -1.97 5.27
C TYR A 43 -2.48 -3.28 4.57
N LEU A 44 -3.38 -3.23 3.58
CA LEU A 44 -3.76 -4.40 2.80
C LEU A 44 -2.58 -4.91 1.97
N GLU A 45 -1.82 -4.02 1.34
CA GLU A 45 -0.58 -4.36 0.63
C GLU A 45 0.45 -4.99 1.58
N ALA A 46 0.69 -4.38 2.75
CA ALA A 46 1.62 -4.92 3.74
C ALA A 46 1.24 -6.34 4.19
N ILE A 47 -0.06 -6.59 4.40
CA ILE A 47 -0.56 -7.94 4.74
C ILE A 47 -0.29 -8.91 3.58
N LEU A 48 -0.57 -8.52 2.33
CA LEU A 48 -0.31 -9.36 1.14
C LEU A 48 1.17 -9.73 1.04
N VAL A 49 2.06 -8.75 1.11
CA VAL A 49 3.51 -8.95 1.02
C VAL A 49 4.02 -9.87 2.13
N LEU A 50 3.52 -9.70 3.36
CA LEU A 50 3.89 -10.55 4.48
C LEU A 50 3.34 -11.97 4.34
N MET A 51 2.12 -12.15 3.83
CA MET A 51 1.54 -13.47 3.54
C MET A 51 2.36 -14.22 2.49
N GLN A 52 2.76 -13.55 1.41
CA GLN A 52 3.62 -14.14 0.38
C GLN A 52 5.00 -14.55 0.93
N LYS A 53 5.54 -13.77 1.86
CA LYS A 53 6.88 -14.00 2.43
C LYS A 53 6.91 -15.03 3.53
N ASN A 54 5.93 -15.02 4.44
CA ASN A 54 5.96 -15.79 5.69
C ASN A 54 4.87 -16.87 5.76
N GLY A 55 3.90 -16.85 4.85
CA GLY A 55 2.73 -17.73 4.84
C GLY A 55 1.67 -17.31 5.86
N GLN A 56 2.05 -17.01 7.10
CA GLN A 56 1.16 -16.60 8.19
C GLN A 56 1.51 -15.19 8.68
N VAL A 57 0.49 -14.37 8.97
CA VAL A 57 0.65 -12.96 9.36
C VAL A 57 -0.23 -12.64 10.55
N ARG A 58 0.33 -11.91 11.50
CA ARG A 58 -0.39 -11.33 12.65
C ARG A 58 -0.25 -9.81 12.65
N SER A 59 -1.12 -9.12 13.38
CA SER A 59 -1.04 -7.65 13.50
C SER A 59 0.33 -7.15 14.01
N ILE A 60 1.05 -7.97 14.80
CA ILE A 60 2.40 -7.63 15.27
C ILE A 60 3.42 -7.62 14.12
N ASP A 61 3.27 -8.52 13.15
CA ASP A 61 4.17 -8.59 11.98
C ASP A 61 3.96 -7.37 11.07
N VAL A 62 2.69 -6.96 10.90
CA VAL A 62 2.35 -5.72 10.20
C VAL A 62 2.93 -4.51 10.92
N ALA A 63 2.87 -4.45 12.26
CA ALA A 63 3.46 -3.36 13.05
C ALA A 63 4.98 -3.28 12.86
N HIS A 64 5.66 -4.41 12.90
CA HIS A 64 7.12 -4.47 12.68
C HIS A 64 7.50 -4.10 11.23
N TYR A 65 6.68 -4.53 10.26
CA TYR A 65 6.93 -4.27 8.86
C TYR A 65 6.73 -2.79 8.49
N THR A 66 5.67 -2.18 9.01
CA THR A 66 5.32 -0.79 8.71
C THR A 66 5.98 0.23 9.61
N GLY A 67 6.56 -0.18 10.76
CA GLY A 67 7.13 0.72 11.75
C GLY A 67 6.10 1.46 12.61
N PHE A 68 4.79 1.16 12.44
CA PHE A 68 3.75 1.78 13.26
C PHE A 68 3.58 1.11 14.61
N SER A 69 3.02 1.86 15.57
CA SER A 69 2.76 1.32 16.90
C SER A 69 1.72 0.19 16.87
N LYS A 70 1.90 -0.83 17.74
CA LYS A 70 0.96 -1.95 17.88
C LYS A 70 -0.50 -1.50 18.08
N PRO A 71 -0.81 -0.49 18.94
CA PRO A 71 -2.18 0.01 19.08
C PRO A 71 -2.75 0.62 17.80
N SER A 72 -1.92 1.30 17.00
CA SER A 72 -2.36 1.88 15.72
C SER A 72 -2.71 0.80 14.72
N ILE A 73 -1.85 -0.22 14.58
CA ILE A 73 -2.11 -1.36 13.69
C ILE A 73 -3.32 -2.17 14.15
N SER A 74 -3.45 -2.46 15.46
CA SER A 74 -4.60 -3.20 15.98
C SER A 74 -5.92 -2.50 15.65
N ARG A 75 -5.96 -1.18 15.76
CA ARG A 75 -7.13 -0.35 15.38
C ARG A 75 -7.39 -0.41 13.88
N ALA A 76 -6.35 -0.23 13.06
CA ALA A 76 -6.48 -0.27 11.61
C ALA A 76 -6.96 -1.64 11.10
N VAL A 77 -6.37 -2.73 11.61
CA VAL A 77 -6.79 -4.10 11.29
C VAL A 77 -8.23 -4.36 11.74
N GLY A 78 -8.64 -3.86 12.91
CA GLY A 78 -10.01 -3.93 13.37
C GLY A 78 -10.98 -3.24 12.40
N LEU A 79 -10.67 -2.03 11.95
CA LEU A 79 -11.46 -1.31 10.95
C LEU A 79 -11.52 -2.04 9.61
N LEU A 80 -10.40 -2.60 9.14
CA LEU A 80 -10.35 -3.39 7.90
C LEU A 80 -11.22 -4.64 8.00
N ARG A 81 -11.21 -5.32 9.16
CA ARG A 81 -12.09 -6.48 9.43
C ARG A 81 -13.57 -6.05 9.42
N ASP A 82 -13.91 -5.00 10.13
CA ASP A 82 -15.29 -4.53 10.27
C ASP A 82 -15.88 -4.04 8.94
N ASN A 83 -15.01 -3.62 8.01
CA ASN A 83 -15.36 -3.27 6.63
C ASN A 83 -15.26 -4.46 5.64
N GLY A 84 -14.94 -5.67 6.12
CA GLY A 84 -14.95 -6.87 5.30
C GLY A 84 -13.75 -7.06 4.38
N TYR A 85 -12.61 -6.40 4.63
CA TYR A 85 -11.39 -6.55 3.83
C TYR A 85 -10.39 -7.54 4.41
N VAL A 86 -10.43 -7.75 5.73
CA VAL A 86 -9.54 -8.63 6.48
C VAL A 86 -10.36 -9.59 7.32
N SER A 87 -9.94 -10.83 7.42
CA SER A 87 -10.43 -11.80 8.41
C SER A 87 -9.37 -12.01 9.50
N ILE A 88 -9.82 -12.38 10.70
CA ILE A 88 -8.94 -12.73 11.81
C ILE A 88 -9.45 -14.07 12.35
N ASP A 89 -8.56 -15.09 12.36
CA ASP A 89 -8.91 -16.40 12.87
C ASP A 89 -8.83 -16.49 14.41
N GLN A 90 -9.15 -17.67 14.97
CA GLN A 90 -9.11 -17.94 16.43
C GLN A 90 -7.70 -17.77 17.03
N ASN A 91 -6.66 -17.90 16.21
CA ASN A 91 -5.26 -17.78 16.61
C ASN A 91 -4.71 -16.35 16.40
N GLY A 92 -5.54 -15.41 15.94
CA GLY A 92 -5.15 -14.05 15.64
C GLY A 92 -4.37 -13.91 14.33
N LEU A 93 -4.46 -14.90 13.44
CA LEU A 93 -3.87 -14.82 12.09
C LEU A 93 -4.78 -13.98 11.19
N LEU A 94 -4.14 -13.13 10.41
CA LEU A 94 -4.80 -12.26 9.44
C LEU A 94 -4.93 -12.98 8.10
N GLY A 95 -6.10 -12.87 7.48
CA GLY A 95 -6.35 -13.27 6.11
C GLY A 95 -6.95 -12.09 5.32
N LEU A 96 -6.64 -11.99 4.05
CA LEU A 96 -7.33 -11.07 3.14
C LEU A 96 -8.61 -11.74 2.64
N THR A 97 -9.72 -11.02 2.67
CA THR A 97 -10.94 -11.43 1.96
C THR A 97 -10.74 -11.24 0.45
N GLU A 98 -11.66 -11.73 -0.37
CA GLU A 98 -11.63 -11.49 -1.82
C GLU A 98 -11.55 -10.00 -2.16
N ALA A 99 -12.35 -9.17 -1.46
CA ALA A 99 -12.35 -7.71 -1.63
C ALA A 99 -11.03 -7.09 -1.17
N GLY A 100 -10.49 -7.52 -0.04
CA GLY A 100 -9.20 -7.04 0.48
C GLY A 100 -8.03 -7.46 -0.40
N LEU A 101 -8.05 -8.69 -0.89
CA LEU A 101 -7.02 -9.23 -1.79
C LEU A 101 -6.97 -8.44 -3.11
N LYS A 102 -8.13 -8.20 -3.74
CA LYS A 102 -8.20 -7.44 -4.99
C LYS A 102 -7.60 -6.03 -4.84
N ILE A 103 -7.83 -5.36 -3.73
CA ILE A 103 -7.26 -4.04 -3.47
C ILE A 103 -5.75 -4.15 -3.26
N ALA A 104 -5.32 -5.08 -2.41
CA ALA A 104 -3.91 -5.30 -2.11
C ALA A 104 -3.10 -5.63 -3.38
N GLU A 105 -3.62 -6.51 -4.23
CA GLU A 105 -2.99 -6.88 -5.52
C GLU A 105 -2.90 -5.68 -6.47
N THR A 106 -3.95 -4.86 -6.54
CA THR A 106 -3.96 -3.65 -7.38
C THR A 106 -2.88 -2.66 -6.95
N ILE A 107 -2.74 -2.41 -5.66
CA ILE A 107 -1.73 -1.48 -5.14
C ILE A 107 -0.33 -2.08 -5.30
N TYR A 108 -0.14 -3.34 -4.97
CA TYR A 108 1.13 -4.04 -5.14
C TYR A 108 1.62 -4.06 -6.61
N GLU A 109 0.71 -4.28 -7.57
CA GLU A 109 1.03 -4.19 -9.00
C GLU A 109 1.49 -2.77 -9.38
N ARG A 110 0.77 -1.75 -8.93
CA ARG A 110 1.12 -0.35 -9.18
C ARG A 110 2.50 -0.01 -8.64
N HIS A 111 2.74 -0.36 -7.39
CA HIS A 111 4.04 -0.17 -6.74
C HIS A 111 5.18 -0.80 -7.54
N THR A 112 5.00 -2.07 -7.91
CA THR A 112 6.03 -2.84 -8.64
C THR A 112 6.32 -2.23 -10.01
N VAL A 113 5.27 -1.90 -10.78
CA VAL A 113 5.42 -1.33 -12.14
C VAL A 113 6.07 0.04 -12.08
N LEU A 114 5.62 0.92 -11.17
CA LEU A 114 6.17 2.26 -11.03
C LEU A 114 7.63 2.23 -10.59
N THR A 115 7.97 1.42 -9.59
CA THR A 115 9.35 1.25 -9.12
C THR A 115 10.26 0.76 -10.25
N ALA A 116 9.83 -0.27 -11.00
CA ALA A 116 10.61 -0.80 -12.11
C ALA A 116 10.80 0.24 -13.22
N PHE A 117 9.76 0.98 -13.56
CA PHE A 117 9.81 2.00 -14.60
C PHE A 117 10.74 3.17 -14.22
N LEU A 118 10.58 3.71 -13.01
CA LEU A 118 11.45 4.79 -12.52
C LEU A 118 12.91 4.35 -12.44
N THR A 119 13.17 3.12 -11.99
CA THR A 119 14.53 2.55 -11.99
C THR A 119 15.09 2.42 -13.39
N ALA A 120 14.27 1.98 -14.36
CA ALA A 120 14.70 1.88 -15.77
C ALA A 120 14.98 3.25 -16.40
N LEU A 121 14.33 4.33 -15.92
CA LEU A 121 14.66 5.71 -16.31
C LEU A 121 16.00 6.21 -15.73
N GLY A 122 16.60 5.48 -14.78
CA GLY A 122 17.85 5.83 -14.14
C GLY A 122 17.72 6.44 -12.75
N VAL A 123 16.52 6.44 -12.17
CA VAL A 123 16.31 6.82 -10.76
C VAL A 123 16.89 5.74 -9.87
N ASP A 124 17.58 6.12 -8.79
CA ASP A 124 18.02 5.18 -7.76
C ASP A 124 16.84 4.34 -7.27
N HIS A 125 17.07 3.04 -7.06
CA HIS A 125 16.00 2.10 -6.74
C HIS A 125 15.27 2.44 -5.42
N GLU A 126 15.99 2.96 -4.41
CA GLU A 126 15.40 3.35 -3.13
C GLU A 126 14.46 4.55 -3.33
N ILE A 127 14.93 5.56 -4.06
CA ILE A 127 14.14 6.75 -4.40
C ILE A 127 12.94 6.37 -5.29
N ALA A 128 13.15 5.50 -6.28
CA ALA A 128 12.10 5.01 -7.15
C ALA A 128 10.97 4.31 -6.38
N ALA A 129 11.31 3.48 -5.40
CA ALA A 129 10.34 2.80 -4.56
C ALA A 129 9.58 3.77 -3.63
N GLU A 130 10.27 4.78 -3.08
CA GLU A 130 9.60 5.82 -2.27
C GLU A 130 8.62 6.65 -3.09
N ASP A 131 9.00 7.06 -4.29
CA ASP A 131 8.14 7.85 -5.17
C ASP A 131 6.98 7.00 -5.70
N ALA A 132 7.21 5.74 -6.05
CA ALA A 132 6.16 4.80 -6.45
C ALA A 132 5.07 4.71 -5.37
N CYS A 133 5.45 4.52 -4.11
CA CYS A 133 4.52 4.44 -2.98
C CYS A 133 3.65 5.71 -2.81
N ARG A 134 4.16 6.88 -3.17
CA ARG A 134 3.38 8.13 -3.13
C ARG A 134 2.45 8.28 -4.33
N ILE A 135 2.86 7.80 -5.49
CA ILE A 135 2.16 7.98 -6.76
C ILE A 135 1.03 6.96 -6.93
N GLU A 136 1.21 5.72 -6.48
CA GLU A 136 0.31 4.58 -6.74
C GLU A 136 -1.13 4.81 -6.30
N HIS A 137 -1.35 5.59 -5.23
CA HIS A 137 -2.67 5.86 -4.67
C HIS A 137 -3.44 6.96 -5.40
N VAL A 138 -2.74 7.84 -6.12
CA VAL A 138 -3.34 9.02 -6.77
C VAL A 138 -3.59 8.82 -8.26
N LEU A 139 -3.01 7.77 -8.86
CA LEU A 139 -3.21 7.48 -10.28
C LEU A 139 -4.62 6.94 -10.55
N SER A 140 -5.27 7.50 -11.58
CA SER A 140 -6.48 6.87 -12.11
C SER A 140 -6.16 5.51 -12.75
N PRO A 141 -7.13 4.56 -12.78
CA PRO A 141 -6.93 3.29 -13.46
C PRO A 141 -6.50 3.46 -14.93
N GLU A 142 -7.09 4.41 -15.64
CA GLU A 142 -6.76 4.69 -17.04
C GLU A 142 -5.31 5.15 -17.20
N THR A 143 -4.87 6.09 -16.38
CA THR A 143 -3.48 6.59 -16.38
C THR A 143 -2.51 5.47 -16.07
N PHE A 144 -2.81 4.64 -15.06
CA PHE A 144 -1.96 3.51 -14.69
C PHE A 144 -1.81 2.50 -15.83
N GLU A 145 -2.89 2.11 -16.52
CA GLU A 145 -2.82 1.18 -17.64
C GLU A 145 -1.97 1.72 -18.80
N LYS A 146 -2.03 3.03 -19.09
CA LYS A 146 -1.16 3.64 -20.10
C LYS A 146 0.31 3.65 -19.68
N LEU A 147 0.58 4.00 -18.42
CA LEU A 147 1.94 3.94 -17.88
C LEU A 147 2.50 2.52 -17.87
N LYS A 148 1.72 1.52 -17.48
CA LYS A 148 2.09 0.11 -17.45
C LYS A 148 2.47 -0.40 -18.84
N ALA A 149 1.65 -0.09 -19.86
CA ALA A 149 1.94 -0.47 -21.24
C ALA A 149 3.25 0.16 -21.74
N HIS A 150 3.46 1.45 -21.50
CA HIS A 150 4.66 2.15 -21.89
C HIS A 150 5.90 1.69 -21.11
N ALA A 151 5.78 1.44 -19.82
CA ALA A 151 6.83 0.91 -18.97
C ALA A 151 7.34 -0.45 -19.47
N LYS A 152 6.42 -1.34 -19.84
CA LYS A 152 6.75 -2.65 -20.40
C LYS A 152 7.59 -2.52 -21.67
N GLU A 153 7.12 -1.74 -22.65
CA GLU A 153 7.80 -1.50 -23.91
C GLU A 153 9.20 -0.87 -23.69
N TYR A 154 9.29 0.11 -22.80
CA TYR A 154 10.55 0.80 -22.49
C TYR A 154 11.58 -0.12 -21.83
N ILE A 155 11.17 -0.97 -20.91
CA ILE A 155 12.06 -1.90 -20.20
C ILE A 155 12.54 -3.00 -21.15
N GLU A 156 11.64 -3.56 -21.99
CA GLU A 156 11.99 -4.60 -22.99
C GLU A 156 12.99 -4.08 -24.04
N ASN A 157 12.89 -2.83 -24.45
CA ASN A 157 13.81 -2.23 -25.42
C ASN A 157 15.19 -1.86 -24.86
N LYS A 158 15.38 -1.92 -23.53
CA LYS A 158 16.67 -1.63 -22.86
C LYS A 158 17.50 -2.87 -22.53
N GLN A 159 16.92 -4.07 -22.66
CA GLN A 159 17.62 -5.35 -22.47
C GLN A 159 18.26 -5.81 -23.77
#